data_f48311126604859982529dfa8460db50
#
_entry.id   f48311126604859982529dfa8460db50
#
_cell.length_a   1.000
_cell.length_b   1.000
_cell.length_c   1.000
_cell.angle_alpha   90.00
_cell.angle_beta   90.00
_cell.angle_gamma   90.00
#
_symmetry.space_group_name_H-M   'P 1'
#
loop_
_entity.id
_entity.type
_entity.pdbx_description
1 polymer ?
#
loop_
_entity_poly.entity_id
_entity_poly.type
_entity_poly.pdbx_seq_one_letter_code
_entity_poly.pdbx_strand_id
1 'polypeptide(L)'
;VDLTPLPSSKLSRREREEYVLRFYAYLYNYQSFVKSVQKFLKESIELIENDFTGNEARLREILFSTFNFVNRNFKSGFKRNNTVSIVSRVRYEAISVGCALAIQQNPLIADKTNVNTNWAFEDEFLSMIRSDASNSKPKVIARIEYVRDKILEAT
;
A
#
# COMPACT_ATOMS: atom_id res chain seq x y z
N VAL A 1 -0.07 3.97 -16.85
CA VAL A 1 -0.74 4.80 -15.84
C VAL A 1 0.19 4.99 -14.68
N ASP A 2 0.49 6.22 -14.33
CA ASP A 2 1.33 6.53 -13.17
C ASP A 2 0.48 6.39 -11.90
N LEU A 3 0.56 5.23 -11.24
CA LEU A 3 -0.19 4.93 -10.03
C LEU A 3 0.30 5.73 -8.82
N THR A 4 1.50 6.26 -8.92
CA THR A 4 2.09 7.18 -7.94
C THR A 4 2.40 8.51 -8.64
N PRO A 5 1.40 9.27 -9.11
CA PRO A 5 1.67 10.52 -9.78
C PRO A 5 2.23 11.50 -8.76
N LEU A 6 3.52 11.62 -8.82
CA LEU A 6 4.24 12.72 -8.21
C LEU A 6 4.44 13.76 -9.33
N PRO A 7 4.46 15.05 -9.03
CA PRO A 7 4.73 16.06 -10.03
C PRO A 7 5.99 15.69 -10.80
N SER A 8 5.90 15.61 -12.11
CA SER A 8 6.94 15.12 -13.01
C SER A 8 8.30 15.84 -12.87
N SER A 9 8.32 17.01 -12.24
CA SER A 9 9.53 17.81 -11.99
C SER A 9 10.25 17.50 -10.68
N LYS A 10 9.67 16.66 -9.78
CA LYS A 10 10.22 16.44 -8.43
C LYS A 10 10.33 14.98 -8.00
N LEU A 11 9.99 14.04 -8.88
CA LEU A 11 10.24 12.63 -8.61
C LEU A 11 11.70 12.32 -8.82
N SER A 12 12.46 12.56 -7.78
CA SER A 12 13.76 11.92 -7.72
C SER A 12 13.56 10.41 -7.77
N ARG A 13 14.44 9.69 -8.45
CA ARG A 13 14.52 8.23 -8.42
C ARG A 13 14.36 7.69 -6.99
N ARG A 14 14.89 8.38 -5.99
CA ARG A 14 14.79 8.05 -4.57
C ARG A 14 13.37 8.00 -4.02
N GLU A 15 12.46 8.87 -4.47
CA GLU A 15 11.07 8.84 -3.98
C GLU A 15 10.32 7.62 -4.50
N ARG A 16 10.56 7.20 -5.74
CA ARG A 16 9.98 5.96 -6.29
C ARG A 16 10.52 4.74 -5.56
N GLU A 17 11.81 4.70 -5.32
CA GLU A 17 12.46 3.65 -4.54
C GLU A 17 11.91 3.59 -3.11
N GLU A 18 11.64 4.74 -2.49
CA GLU A 18 11.02 4.81 -1.16
C GLU A 18 9.60 4.21 -1.15
N TYR A 19 8.76 4.46 -2.16
CA TYR A 19 7.43 3.84 -2.24
C TYR A 19 7.52 2.32 -2.38
N VAL A 20 8.42 1.82 -3.20
CA VAL A 20 8.64 0.37 -3.34
C VAL A 20 9.16 -0.23 -2.03
N LEU A 21 10.14 0.42 -1.39
CA LEU A 21 10.64 -0.01 -0.09
C LEU A 21 9.52 -0.04 0.97
N ARG A 22 8.68 0.99 1.03
CA ARG A 22 7.54 1.04 1.96
C ARG A 22 6.57 -0.11 1.70
N PHE A 23 6.24 -0.39 0.44
CA PHE A 23 5.36 -1.49 0.09
C PHE A 23 5.86 -2.82 0.68
N TYR A 24 7.10 -3.19 0.41
CA TYR A 24 7.65 -4.45 0.92
C TYR A 24 7.86 -4.43 2.43
N ALA A 25 8.38 -3.34 3.01
CA ALA A 25 8.61 -3.24 4.44
C ALA A 25 7.32 -3.47 5.24
N TYR A 26 6.23 -2.82 4.85
CA TYR A 26 4.95 -3.01 5.52
C TYR A 26 4.31 -4.36 5.17
N LEU A 27 4.43 -4.85 3.94
CA LEU A 27 3.92 -6.18 3.57
C LEU A 27 4.54 -7.29 4.41
N TYR A 28 5.85 -7.22 4.63
CA TYR A 28 6.57 -8.24 5.39
C TYR A 28 6.44 -8.09 6.91
N ASN A 29 6.33 -6.86 7.42
CA ASN A 29 6.62 -6.62 8.82
C ASN A 29 5.71 -5.59 9.51
N TYR A 30 4.54 -5.24 8.94
CA TYR A 30 3.67 -4.21 9.53
C TYR A 30 3.25 -4.52 10.97
N GLN A 31 3.12 -5.80 11.33
CA GLN A 31 2.77 -6.24 12.69
C GLN A 31 3.89 -6.00 13.70
N SER A 32 5.12 -5.81 13.24
CA SER A 32 6.28 -5.47 14.08
C SER A 32 6.63 -3.98 14.03
N PHE A 33 5.75 -3.14 13.44
CA PHE A 33 5.97 -1.71 13.36
C PHE A 33 6.28 -1.13 14.74
N VAL A 34 7.31 -0.29 14.80
CA VAL A 34 7.65 0.53 15.96
C VAL A 34 7.38 1.99 15.65
N LYS A 35 7.40 2.85 16.64
CA LYS A 35 6.96 4.25 16.55
C LYS A 35 7.68 5.10 15.48
N SER A 36 8.88 4.71 15.03
CA SER A 36 9.66 5.44 14.03
C SER A 36 9.61 4.75 12.67
N VAL A 37 9.06 5.42 11.66
CA VAL A 37 9.05 4.95 10.27
C VAL A 37 10.45 4.74 9.73
N GLN A 38 11.37 5.67 9.99
CA GLN A 38 12.75 5.56 9.51
C GLN A 38 13.46 4.32 10.07
N LYS A 39 13.31 4.08 11.37
CA LYS A 39 13.88 2.89 12.01
C LYS A 39 13.25 1.61 11.44
N PHE A 40 11.93 1.59 11.32
CA PHE A 40 11.19 0.47 10.76
C PHE A 40 11.62 0.14 9.33
N LEU A 41 11.75 1.13 8.45
CA LEU A 41 12.20 0.92 7.08
C LEU A 41 13.64 0.39 7.04
N LYS A 42 14.53 0.93 7.87
CA LYS A 42 15.92 0.47 7.94
C LYS A 42 16.02 -0.99 8.38
N GLU A 43 15.29 -1.39 9.41
CA GLU A 43 15.26 -2.77 9.90
C GLU A 43 14.62 -3.73 8.89
N SER A 44 13.68 -3.25 8.09
CA SER A 44 13.01 -4.06 7.08
C SER A 44 13.89 -4.32 5.84
N ILE A 45 14.90 -3.51 5.57
CA ILE A 45 15.80 -3.69 4.40
C ILE A 45 16.45 -5.07 4.42
N GLU A 46 17.00 -5.49 5.54
CA GLU A 46 17.67 -6.79 5.67
C GLU A 46 16.71 -7.96 5.38
N LEU A 47 15.47 -7.88 5.87
CA LEU A 47 14.45 -8.89 5.60
C LEU A 47 14.09 -8.95 4.11
N ILE A 48 13.97 -7.79 3.47
CA ILE A 48 13.65 -7.69 2.05
C ILE A 48 14.80 -8.21 1.20
N GLU A 49 16.03 -7.82 1.49
CA GLU A 49 17.23 -8.25 0.73
C GLU A 49 17.42 -9.76 0.82
N ASN A 50 17.24 -10.35 1.99
CA ASN A 50 17.35 -11.78 2.19
C ASN A 50 16.32 -12.58 1.38
N ASP A 51 15.08 -12.08 1.28
CA ASP A 51 14.02 -12.74 0.49
C ASP A 51 14.12 -12.40 -1.01
N PHE A 52 14.69 -11.25 -1.37
CA PHE A 52 14.86 -10.84 -2.76
C PHE A 52 15.79 -11.76 -3.53
N THR A 53 16.84 -12.27 -2.88
CA THR A 53 17.78 -13.19 -3.48
C THR A 53 17.11 -14.53 -3.78
N GLY A 54 16.93 -14.81 -5.08
CA GLY A 54 16.26 -16.03 -5.58
C GLY A 54 14.74 -15.96 -5.68
N ASN A 55 14.09 -14.87 -5.21
CA ASN A 55 12.64 -14.69 -5.24
C ASN A 55 12.18 -13.45 -6.03
N GLU A 56 13.06 -12.85 -6.82
CA GLU A 56 12.78 -11.60 -7.56
C GLU A 56 11.50 -11.67 -8.40
N ALA A 57 11.28 -12.77 -9.13
CA ALA A 57 10.11 -12.93 -9.98
C ALA A 57 8.82 -12.91 -9.17
N ARG A 58 8.78 -13.62 -8.04
CA ARG A 58 7.62 -13.65 -7.13
C ARG A 58 7.34 -12.27 -6.52
N LEU A 59 8.37 -11.58 -6.09
CA LEU A 59 8.22 -10.25 -5.49
C LEU A 59 7.73 -9.22 -6.50
N ARG A 60 8.25 -9.28 -7.74
CA ARG A 60 7.74 -8.45 -8.85
C ARG A 60 6.27 -8.77 -9.14
N GLU A 61 5.90 -10.03 -9.18
CA GLU A 61 4.51 -10.45 -9.41
C GLU A 61 3.56 -9.89 -8.35
N ILE A 62 3.91 -9.98 -7.06
CA ILE A 62 3.13 -9.41 -5.96
C ILE A 62 2.93 -7.90 -6.15
N LEU A 63 3.99 -7.18 -6.46
CA LEU A 63 3.93 -5.73 -6.67
C LEU A 63 3.02 -5.39 -7.87
N PHE A 64 3.26 -6.02 -9.03
CA PHE A 64 2.53 -5.72 -10.25
C PHE A 64 1.07 -6.14 -10.18
N SER A 65 0.76 -7.31 -9.64
CA SER A 65 -0.64 -7.76 -9.46
C SER A 65 -1.41 -6.81 -8.55
N THR A 66 -0.81 -6.39 -7.44
CA THR A 66 -1.40 -5.42 -6.52
C THR A 66 -1.64 -4.07 -7.20
N PHE A 67 -0.64 -3.53 -7.89
CA PHE A 67 -0.76 -2.23 -8.53
C PHE A 67 -1.74 -2.23 -9.69
N ASN A 68 -1.77 -3.31 -10.47
CA ASN A 68 -2.76 -3.50 -11.54
C ASN A 68 -4.19 -3.60 -10.97
N PHE A 69 -4.35 -4.33 -9.85
CA PHE A 69 -5.64 -4.38 -9.16
C PHE A 69 -6.10 -3.00 -8.70
N VAL A 70 -5.23 -2.23 -8.04
CA VAL A 70 -5.54 -0.86 -7.60
C VAL A 70 -5.87 0.04 -8.79
N ASN A 71 -5.10 -0.03 -9.86
CA ASN A 71 -5.36 0.76 -11.07
C ASN A 71 -6.72 0.48 -11.72
N ARG A 72 -7.17 -0.77 -11.69
CA ARG A 72 -8.47 -1.17 -12.27
C ARG A 72 -9.67 -0.82 -11.39
N ASN A 73 -9.50 -0.87 -10.07
CA ASN A 73 -10.62 -0.84 -9.15
C ASN A 73 -10.74 0.45 -8.33
N PHE A 74 -9.65 1.20 -8.13
CA PHE A 74 -9.68 2.46 -7.39
C PHE A 74 -9.73 3.65 -8.34
N LYS A 75 -10.82 4.40 -8.32
CA LYS A 75 -11.09 5.53 -9.23
C LYS A 75 -9.96 6.56 -9.32
N SER A 76 -9.23 6.78 -8.24
CA SER A 76 -8.11 7.73 -8.17
C SER A 76 -6.78 7.05 -7.82
N GLY A 77 -6.66 5.72 -8.02
CA GLY A 77 -5.50 4.96 -7.61
C GLY A 77 -5.23 5.15 -6.11
N PHE A 78 -4.01 5.49 -5.76
CA PHE A 78 -3.63 5.78 -4.37
C PHE A 78 -3.96 7.20 -3.91
N LYS A 79 -4.46 8.07 -4.80
CA LYS A 79 -4.81 9.45 -4.44
C LYS A 79 -6.12 9.51 -3.67
N ARG A 80 -6.28 10.58 -2.89
CA ARG A 80 -7.55 10.88 -2.22
C ARG A 80 -8.66 11.28 -3.21
N ASN A 81 -8.28 12.01 -4.26
CA ASN A 81 -9.16 12.41 -5.35
C ASN A 81 -8.32 12.82 -6.57
N ASN A 82 -8.96 13.11 -7.70
CA ASN A 82 -8.27 13.46 -8.94
C ASN A 82 -7.65 14.88 -8.95
N THR A 83 -8.00 15.73 -7.99
CA THR A 83 -7.50 17.11 -7.89
C THR A 83 -6.21 17.22 -7.08
N VAL A 84 -5.88 16.18 -6.28
CA VAL A 84 -4.67 16.15 -5.47
C VAL A 84 -3.50 15.63 -6.29
N SER A 85 -2.42 16.41 -6.31
CA SER A 85 -1.19 16.04 -7.05
C SER A 85 -0.27 15.10 -6.30
N ILE A 86 -0.44 14.95 -4.98
CA ILE A 86 0.47 14.19 -4.11
C ILE A 86 -0.27 13.01 -3.47
N VAL A 87 0.36 11.84 -3.48
CA VAL A 87 -0.12 10.66 -2.77
C VAL A 87 0.33 10.73 -1.31
N SER A 88 -0.61 10.64 -0.38
CA SER A 88 -0.29 10.48 1.05
C SER A 88 0.40 9.14 1.27
N ARG A 89 1.57 9.14 1.92
CA ARG A 89 2.31 7.91 2.24
C ARG A 89 1.47 6.94 3.08
N VAL A 90 0.74 7.46 4.06
CA VAL A 90 -0.13 6.66 4.94
C VAL A 90 -1.25 5.97 4.14
N ARG A 91 -1.88 6.69 3.21
CA ARG A 91 -2.91 6.13 2.32
C ARG A 91 -2.33 5.08 1.37
N TYR A 92 -1.18 5.37 0.78
CA TYR A 92 -0.47 4.43 -0.09
C TYR A 92 -0.15 3.13 0.64
N GLU A 93 0.43 3.20 1.84
CA GLU A 93 0.77 2.05 2.67
C GLU A 93 -0.47 1.21 2.99
N ALA A 94 -1.56 1.85 3.44
CA ALA A 94 -2.79 1.15 3.79
C ALA A 94 -3.41 0.43 2.58
N ILE A 95 -3.57 1.12 1.45
CA ILE A 95 -4.22 0.56 0.25
C ILE A 95 -3.33 -0.50 -0.40
N SER A 96 -2.05 -0.20 -0.65
CA SER A 96 -1.18 -1.13 -1.36
C SER A 96 -0.95 -2.42 -0.59
N VAL A 97 -0.65 -2.32 0.70
CA VAL A 97 -0.39 -3.49 1.54
C VAL A 97 -1.67 -4.26 1.84
N GLY A 98 -2.77 -3.58 2.15
CA GLY A 98 -4.05 -4.23 2.38
C GLY A 98 -4.55 -5.01 1.16
N CYS A 99 -4.44 -4.43 -0.05
CA CYS A 99 -4.76 -5.14 -1.29
C CYS A 99 -3.82 -6.33 -1.54
N ALA A 100 -2.52 -6.18 -1.29
CA ALA A 100 -1.56 -7.28 -1.44
C ALA A 100 -1.89 -8.45 -0.50
N LEU A 101 -2.22 -8.16 0.77
CA LEU A 101 -2.63 -9.18 1.74
C LEU A 101 -3.91 -9.90 1.32
N ALA A 102 -4.91 -9.18 0.79
CA ALA A 102 -6.13 -9.78 0.27
C ALA A 102 -5.84 -10.70 -0.92
N ILE A 103 -5.01 -10.27 -1.88
CA ILE A 103 -4.57 -11.08 -3.02
C ILE A 103 -3.78 -12.31 -2.58
N GLN A 104 -2.94 -12.20 -1.56
CA GLN A 104 -2.21 -13.36 -1.02
C GLN A 104 -3.15 -14.38 -0.37
N GLN A 105 -4.23 -13.94 0.27
CA GLN A 105 -5.26 -14.84 0.84
C GLN A 105 -6.14 -15.48 -0.23
N ASN A 106 -6.49 -14.74 -1.26
CA ASN A 106 -7.27 -15.21 -2.39
C ASN A 106 -6.70 -14.67 -3.71
N PRO A 107 -5.83 -15.43 -4.40
CA PRO A 107 -5.18 -15.00 -5.64
C PRO A 107 -6.14 -14.61 -6.78
N LEU A 108 -7.37 -15.12 -6.78
CA LEU A 108 -8.40 -14.78 -7.78
C LEU A 108 -8.81 -13.30 -7.74
N ILE A 109 -8.55 -12.63 -6.63
CA ILE A 109 -8.80 -11.19 -6.47
C ILE A 109 -7.95 -10.37 -7.43
N ALA A 110 -6.74 -10.80 -7.72
CA ALA A 110 -5.81 -10.08 -8.59
C ALA A 110 -6.42 -9.69 -9.94
N ASP A 111 -7.29 -10.53 -10.50
CA ASP A 111 -7.91 -10.32 -11.80
C ASP A 111 -9.32 -9.70 -11.74
N LYS A 112 -9.86 -9.48 -10.55
CA LYS A 112 -11.18 -8.86 -10.39
C LYS A 112 -11.21 -7.43 -10.90
N THR A 113 -12.36 -7.07 -11.48
CA THR A 113 -12.70 -5.71 -11.92
C THR A 113 -14.02 -5.29 -11.29
N ASN A 114 -14.28 -3.97 -11.24
CA ASN A 114 -15.51 -3.43 -10.66
C ASN A 114 -15.74 -3.79 -9.17
N VAL A 115 -14.66 -3.99 -8.45
CA VAL A 115 -14.72 -4.17 -6.99
C VAL A 115 -15.15 -2.86 -6.34
N ASN A 116 -16.11 -2.92 -5.41
CA ASN A 116 -16.54 -1.73 -4.69
C ASN A 116 -15.44 -1.20 -3.76
N THR A 117 -14.90 -0.05 -4.09
CA THR A 117 -13.86 0.66 -3.33
C THR A 117 -14.32 2.03 -2.82
N ASN A 118 -15.63 2.30 -2.78
CA ASN A 118 -16.18 3.59 -2.34
C ASN A 118 -15.83 3.89 -0.89
N TRP A 119 -15.71 2.87 -0.04
CA TRP A 119 -15.26 3.00 1.35
C TRP A 119 -13.93 3.75 1.49
N ALA A 120 -13.07 3.73 0.46
CA ALA A 120 -11.79 4.46 0.46
C ALA A 120 -11.94 5.99 0.47
N PHE A 121 -13.16 6.50 0.30
CA PHE A 121 -13.53 7.91 0.34
C PHE A 121 -14.47 8.25 1.51
N GLU A 122 -14.87 7.26 2.31
CA GLU A 122 -15.76 7.43 3.46
C GLU A 122 -14.98 7.87 4.71
N ASP A 123 -15.67 8.57 5.62
CA ASP A 123 -15.07 9.17 6.81
C ASP A 123 -14.38 8.15 7.71
N GLU A 124 -14.87 6.92 7.77
CA GLU A 124 -14.26 5.85 8.54
C GLU A 124 -12.81 5.62 8.12
N PHE A 125 -12.58 5.32 6.84
CA PHE A 125 -11.22 5.12 6.33
C PHE A 125 -10.39 6.40 6.33
N LEU A 126 -10.99 7.52 5.95
CA LEU A 126 -10.30 8.81 5.93
C LEU A 126 -9.78 9.20 7.32
N SER A 127 -10.49 8.88 8.39
CA SER A 127 -10.05 9.11 9.77
C SER A 127 -8.81 8.29 10.15
N MET A 128 -8.69 7.06 9.62
CA MET A 128 -7.55 6.17 9.88
C MET A 128 -6.25 6.62 9.22
N ILE A 129 -6.36 7.38 8.12
CA ILE A 129 -5.21 7.82 7.31
C ILE A 129 -4.89 9.31 7.43
N ARG A 130 -5.51 10.03 8.36
CA ARG A 130 -5.19 11.46 8.62
C ARG A 130 -3.75 11.61 9.08
N SER A 131 -3.15 12.75 8.78
CA SER A 131 -1.74 13.04 9.10
C SER A 131 -1.45 13.08 10.60
N ASP A 132 -2.46 13.42 11.41
CA ASP A 132 -2.44 13.36 12.87
C ASP A 132 -2.78 11.96 13.43
N ALA A 133 -3.23 11.05 12.58
CA ALA A 133 -3.35 9.65 12.94
C ALA A 133 -1.96 9.11 13.26
N SER A 134 -1.65 9.02 14.53
CA SER A 134 -0.33 8.64 15.01
C SER A 134 0.15 7.34 14.36
N ASN A 135 1.42 7.29 14.01
CA ASN A 135 2.10 6.08 13.60
C ASN A 135 2.38 5.20 14.83
N SER A 136 1.32 4.76 15.50
CA SER A 136 1.41 3.72 16.52
C SER A 136 1.15 2.35 15.88
N LYS A 137 1.75 1.31 16.43
CA LYS A 137 1.56 -0.06 15.94
C LYS A 137 0.09 -0.44 15.77
N PRO A 138 -0.82 -0.23 16.75
CA PRO A 138 -2.22 -0.57 16.59
C PRO A 138 -2.89 0.15 15.42
N LYS A 139 -2.55 1.42 15.19
CA LYS A 139 -3.14 2.20 14.09
C LYS A 139 -2.62 1.78 12.72
N VAL A 140 -1.34 1.41 12.63
CA VAL A 140 -0.77 0.86 11.40
C VAL A 140 -1.47 -0.46 11.05
N ILE A 141 -1.58 -1.36 12.00
CA ILE A 141 -2.26 -2.65 11.83
C ILE A 141 -3.72 -2.42 11.41
N ALA A 142 -4.46 -1.60 12.17
CA ALA A 142 -5.88 -1.36 11.92
C ALA A 142 -6.17 -0.86 10.50
N ARG A 143 -5.42 0.13 10.00
CA ARG A 143 -5.67 0.69 8.66
C ARG A 143 -5.32 -0.27 7.51
N ILE A 144 -4.28 -1.09 7.68
CA ILE A 144 -3.88 -2.09 6.68
C ILE A 144 -4.90 -3.23 6.64
N GLU A 145 -5.26 -3.75 7.80
CA GLU A 145 -6.21 -4.85 7.90
C GLU A 145 -7.63 -4.44 7.52
N TYR A 146 -8.03 -3.19 7.80
CA TYR A 146 -9.28 -2.64 7.30
C TYR A 146 -9.38 -2.72 5.78
N VAL A 147 -8.35 -2.30 5.07
CA VAL A 147 -8.32 -2.39 3.60
C VAL A 147 -8.37 -3.84 3.13
N ARG A 148 -7.56 -4.73 3.71
CA ARG A 148 -7.60 -6.17 3.41
C ARG A 148 -9.01 -6.72 3.54
N ASP A 149 -9.66 -6.46 4.67
CA ASP A 149 -10.96 -7.03 4.98
C ASP A 149 -12.05 -6.47 4.05
N LYS A 150 -12.03 -5.17 3.76
CA LYS A 150 -12.94 -4.54 2.78
C LYS A 150 -12.80 -5.12 1.37
N ILE A 151 -11.59 -5.45 0.93
CA ILE A 151 -11.37 -6.10 -0.36
C ILE A 151 -11.89 -7.54 -0.34
N LEU A 152 -11.61 -8.29 0.72
CA LEU A 152 -12.12 -9.67 0.88
C LEU A 152 -13.64 -9.74 0.94
N GLU A 153 -14.30 -8.78 1.63
CA GLU A 153 -15.75 -8.68 1.71
C GLU A 153 -16.41 -8.35 0.35
N ALA A 154 -15.72 -7.58 -0.49
CA ALA A 154 -16.24 -7.10 -1.78
C ALA A 154 -16.00 -8.09 -2.94
N THR A 155 -15.32 -9.20 -2.71
CA THR A 155 -14.88 -10.16 -3.73
C THR A 155 -15.30 -11.57 -3.45
#